data_dc4ade4c2d6cc721e2770d412caa1a01
#
_entry.id   dc4ade4c2d6cc721e2770d412caa1a01
#
_cell.length_a   1.000
_cell.length_b   1.000
_cell.length_c   1.000
_cell.angle_alpha   90.00
_cell.angle_beta   90.00
_cell.angle_gamma   90.00
#
_symmetry.space_group_name_H-M   'P 1'
#
loop_
_entity.id
_entity.type
_entity.pdbx_description
1 polymer ?
#
loop_
_entity_poly.entity_id
_entity_poly.type
_entity_poly.pdbx_seq_one_letter_code
_entity_poly.pdbx_strand_id
1 'polypeptide(L)'
;MFVDIAKINIKAGNGGNGAVAFHREKYVAAGGPDGGDGGRGGNIVFQADDSLATLSDFRYKRKYKAPSGEDGRGARQNGKKGQDLIIRVPRGTVIREVTSGTIMADMSTDEPFIAAKGGKGGWGNSHFATSTRQTPRFAKSGAPGEEWDISLELKLIADVGLIGFPNVGKSSLLSVVSEAKPIIGDYHFTTIIPVLGVVTMGPEQSFVMADIPGLIEGAADGVGLGHEFLKHIER
;
A
#
# COMPACT_ATOMS: atom_id res chain seq x y z
N MET A 1 0.87 -13.06 15.78
CA MET A 1 2.17 -12.40 16.04
C MET A 1 2.06 -10.97 15.53
N PHE A 2 2.21 -9.98 16.39
CA PHE A 2 2.13 -8.57 16.03
C PHE A 2 3.33 -8.17 15.15
N VAL A 3 3.09 -7.48 14.04
CA VAL A 3 4.10 -6.96 13.13
C VAL A 3 3.77 -5.49 12.87
N ASP A 4 4.66 -4.61 13.29
CA ASP A 4 4.54 -3.16 13.20
C ASP A 4 5.37 -2.56 12.04
N ILE A 5 6.35 -3.30 11.55
CA ILE A 5 7.17 -2.89 10.41
C ILE A 5 7.23 -4.03 9.39
N ALA A 6 6.97 -3.72 8.13
CA ALA A 6 7.10 -4.66 7.02
C ALA A 6 7.73 -3.98 5.80
N LYS A 7 8.69 -4.64 5.16
CA LYS A 7 9.30 -4.18 3.90
C LYS A 7 8.75 -4.99 2.75
N ILE A 8 8.24 -4.30 1.73
CA ILE A 8 7.64 -4.92 0.54
C ILE A 8 8.10 -4.22 -0.73
N ASN A 9 8.13 -4.98 -1.82
CA ASN A 9 8.33 -4.46 -3.18
C ASN A 9 6.97 -4.32 -3.86
N ILE A 10 6.70 -3.15 -4.41
CA ILE A 10 5.50 -2.86 -5.18
C ILE A 10 5.88 -2.52 -6.62
N LYS A 11 5.16 -3.10 -7.58
CA LYS A 11 5.35 -2.84 -9.01
C LYS A 11 4.01 -2.61 -9.68
N ALA A 12 3.83 -1.42 -10.22
CA ALA A 12 2.67 -1.11 -11.05
C ALA A 12 2.72 -1.86 -12.39
N GLY A 13 1.58 -2.03 -13.04
CA GLY A 13 1.48 -2.68 -14.32
C GLY A 13 2.18 -1.88 -15.44
N ASN A 14 2.82 -2.56 -16.36
CA ASN A 14 3.35 -1.91 -17.57
C ASN A 14 2.21 -1.54 -18.52
N GLY A 15 2.38 -0.51 -19.31
CA GLY A 15 1.50 -0.25 -20.46
C GLY A 15 1.65 -1.30 -21.54
N GLY A 16 0.55 -1.65 -22.19
CA GLY A 16 0.55 -2.51 -23.39
C GLY A 16 1.18 -1.78 -24.57
N ASN A 17 1.70 -2.52 -25.54
CA ASN A 17 2.30 -1.97 -26.76
C ASN A 17 1.20 -1.55 -27.74
N GLY A 18 1.47 -0.51 -28.52
CA GLY A 18 0.66 -0.17 -29.68
C GLY A 18 0.84 -1.22 -30.78
N ALA A 19 -0.22 -1.45 -31.55
CA ALA A 19 -0.19 -2.40 -32.65
C ALA A 19 0.28 -1.77 -33.97
N VAL A 20 0.94 -2.56 -34.80
CA VAL A 20 1.17 -2.28 -36.21
C VAL A 20 0.24 -3.16 -37.03
N ALA A 21 -0.83 -2.59 -37.54
CA ALA A 21 -1.80 -3.27 -38.38
C ALA A 21 -2.20 -2.40 -39.58
N PHE A 22 -2.66 -3.03 -40.63
CA PHE A 22 -3.14 -2.37 -41.85
C PHE A 22 -4.50 -2.94 -42.21
N HIS A 23 -5.39 -2.06 -42.61
CA HIS A 23 -6.71 -2.46 -43.07
C HIS A 23 -6.61 -3.34 -44.30
N ARG A 24 -7.33 -4.44 -44.30
CA ARG A 24 -7.37 -5.36 -45.43
C ARG A 24 -8.81 -5.69 -45.77
N GLU A 25 -9.20 -5.38 -46.98
CA GLU A 25 -10.49 -5.76 -47.52
C GLU A 25 -10.31 -6.49 -48.87
N LYS A 26 -11.34 -7.21 -49.26
CA LYS A 26 -11.38 -7.87 -50.56
C LYS A 26 -11.27 -6.79 -51.65
N TYR A 27 -10.29 -6.89 -52.52
CA TYR A 27 -9.95 -5.93 -53.58
C TYR A 27 -9.23 -4.63 -53.15
N VAL A 28 -8.86 -4.46 -51.87
CA VAL A 28 -8.03 -3.36 -51.41
C VAL A 28 -6.64 -3.89 -51.02
N ALA A 29 -5.68 -3.77 -51.91
CA ALA A 29 -4.34 -4.35 -51.75
C ALA A 29 -3.52 -3.65 -50.63
N ALA A 30 -3.77 -2.36 -50.36
CA ALA A 30 -3.05 -1.55 -49.39
C ALA A 30 -4.02 -0.61 -48.68
N GLY A 31 -4.64 -1.10 -47.62
CA GLY A 31 -5.42 -0.25 -46.71
C GLY A 31 -4.54 0.60 -45.80
N GLY A 32 -5.12 1.65 -45.24
CA GLY A 32 -4.42 2.53 -44.29
C GLY A 32 -4.01 1.86 -42.99
N PRO A 33 -3.22 2.53 -42.14
CA PRO A 33 -2.82 2.01 -40.83
C PRO A 33 -4.05 1.86 -39.93
N ASP A 34 -4.12 0.71 -39.26
CA ASP A 34 -5.31 0.25 -38.53
C ASP A 34 -4.94 -0.34 -37.15
N GLY A 35 -3.74 -0.08 -36.68
CA GLY A 35 -3.29 -0.52 -35.37
C GLY A 35 -3.89 0.32 -34.24
N GLY A 36 -4.45 -0.36 -33.24
CA GLY A 36 -4.97 0.23 -32.02
C GLY A 36 -3.88 0.48 -30.96
N ASP A 37 -4.23 1.21 -29.93
CA ASP A 37 -3.33 1.57 -28.84
C ASP A 37 -3.25 0.47 -27.79
N GLY A 38 -2.12 0.37 -27.09
CA GLY A 38 -2.00 -0.46 -25.90
C GLY A 38 -2.79 0.12 -24.73
N GLY A 39 -3.26 -0.76 -23.85
CA GLY A 39 -3.94 -0.39 -22.61
C GLY A 39 -2.96 0.19 -21.58
N ARG A 40 -3.44 1.02 -20.66
CA ARG A 40 -2.65 1.48 -19.50
C ARG A 40 -2.47 0.32 -18.51
N GLY A 41 -1.32 0.23 -17.84
CA GLY A 41 -1.11 -0.67 -16.70
C GLY A 41 -1.90 -0.25 -15.47
N GLY A 42 -2.23 -1.21 -14.59
CA GLY A 42 -2.88 -0.96 -13.30
C GLY A 42 -1.94 -0.24 -12.33
N ASN A 43 -2.52 0.58 -11.46
CA ASN A 43 -1.81 1.24 -10.36
C ASN A 43 -1.68 0.30 -9.16
N ILE A 44 -0.80 0.65 -8.22
CA ILE A 44 -0.81 0.16 -6.85
C ILE A 44 -1.44 1.25 -5.97
N VAL A 45 -2.51 0.89 -5.27
CA VAL A 45 -3.28 1.80 -4.42
C VAL A 45 -3.32 1.24 -3.02
N PHE A 46 -2.94 2.05 -2.03
CA PHE A 46 -3.14 1.72 -0.61
C PHE A 46 -4.46 2.29 -0.13
N GLN A 47 -5.13 1.54 0.71
CA GLN A 47 -6.37 1.94 1.36
C GLN A 47 -6.35 1.54 2.82
N ALA A 48 -6.70 2.47 3.71
CA ALA A 48 -6.86 2.18 5.12
C ALA A 48 -8.05 1.24 5.36
N ASP A 49 -7.90 0.31 6.29
CA ASP A 49 -8.93 -0.66 6.66
C ASP A 49 -8.91 -0.83 8.19
N ASP A 50 -10.00 -0.41 8.83
CA ASP A 50 -10.16 -0.44 10.31
C ASP A 50 -10.32 -1.88 10.84
N SER A 51 -10.60 -2.86 9.99
CA SER A 51 -10.67 -4.27 10.38
C SER A 51 -9.29 -4.89 10.61
N LEU A 52 -8.23 -4.26 10.10
CA LEU A 52 -6.85 -4.73 10.21
C LEU A 52 -6.15 -4.06 11.40
N ALA A 53 -5.63 -4.86 12.32
CA ALA A 53 -4.90 -4.37 13.50
C ALA A 53 -3.37 -4.55 13.39
N THR A 54 -2.86 -5.27 12.41
CA THR A 54 -1.43 -5.58 12.27
C THR A 54 -0.98 -5.67 10.82
N LEU A 55 0.34 -5.57 10.58
CA LEU A 55 0.95 -5.78 9.28
C LEU A 55 1.40 -7.23 9.04
N SER A 56 0.81 -8.21 9.75
CA SER A 56 1.26 -9.63 9.73
C SER A 56 1.28 -10.24 8.32
N ASP A 57 0.31 -9.90 7.48
CA ASP A 57 0.16 -10.47 6.13
C ASP A 57 1.33 -10.08 5.21
N PHE A 58 1.90 -8.89 5.42
CA PHE A 58 3.02 -8.37 4.64
C PHE A 58 4.36 -9.08 4.95
N ARG A 59 4.43 -9.84 6.05
CA ARG A 59 5.58 -10.68 6.37
C ARG A 59 5.69 -11.87 5.41
N TYR A 60 4.54 -12.43 5.01
CA TYR A 60 4.49 -13.61 4.14
C TYR A 60 4.51 -13.21 2.67
N LYS A 61 3.72 -12.22 2.28
CA LYS A 61 3.68 -11.71 0.91
C LYS A 61 4.43 -10.39 0.81
N ARG A 62 5.62 -10.44 0.21
CA ARG A 62 6.52 -9.27 0.10
C ARG A 62 6.56 -8.63 -1.28
N LYS A 63 5.91 -9.21 -2.29
CA LYS A 63 5.89 -8.70 -3.65
C LYS A 63 4.47 -8.51 -4.13
N TYR A 64 4.15 -7.29 -4.55
CA TYR A 64 2.85 -6.92 -5.08
C TYR A 64 3.02 -6.35 -6.48
N LYS A 65 2.35 -6.97 -7.46
CA LYS A 65 2.44 -6.55 -8.86
C LYS A 65 1.03 -6.36 -9.41
N ALA A 66 0.74 -5.14 -9.92
CA ALA A 66 -0.51 -4.88 -10.62
C ALA A 66 -0.46 -5.45 -12.05
N PRO A 67 -1.62 -5.82 -12.62
CA PRO A 67 -1.72 -6.29 -13.99
C PRO A 67 -1.24 -5.24 -15.00
N SER A 68 -0.54 -5.69 -16.04
CA SER A 68 -0.18 -4.85 -17.19
C SER A 68 -1.39 -4.59 -18.09
N GLY A 69 -1.35 -3.51 -18.85
CA GLY A 69 -2.29 -3.29 -19.94
C GLY A 69 -2.07 -4.30 -21.08
N GLU A 70 -3.15 -4.63 -21.76
CA GLU A 70 -3.09 -5.47 -22.97
C GLU A 70 -2.51 -4.68 -24.15
N ASP A 71 -1.85 -5.37 -25.07
CA ASP A 71 -1.39 -4.79 -26.30
C ASP A 71 -2.58 -4.38 -27.20
N GLY A 72 -2.40 -3.36 -28.02
CA GLY A 72 -3.33 -2.99 -29.06
C GLY A 72 -3.45 -4.08 -30.13
N ARG A 73 -4.54 -4.06 -30.88
CA ARG A 73 -4.83 -5.02 -31.95
C ARG A 73 -5.15 -4.31 -33.27
N GLY A 74 -5.30 -5.06 -34.33
CA GLY A 74 -5.82 -4.55 -35.61
C GLY A 74 -7.25 -4.05 -35.47
N ALA A 75 -7.80 -3.46 -36.56
CA ALA A 75 -9.12 -2.86 -36.60
C ALA A 75 -9.31 -1.76 -35.53
N ARG A 76 -8.25 -1.01 -35.24
CA ARG A 76 -8.19 0.06 -34.23
C ARG A 76 -8.66 -0.35 -32.82
N GLN A 77 -8.57 -1.65 -32.52
CA GLN A 77 -8.95 -2.16 -31.21
C GLN A 77 -7.87 -1.84 -30.19
N ASN A 78 -8.23 -1.02 -29.18
CA ASN A 78 -7.34 -0.69 -28.07
C ASN A 78 -7.26 -1.85 -27.08
N GLY A 79 -6.07 -2.06 -26.52
CA GLY A 79 -5.84 -3.01 -25.45
C GLY A 79 -6.62 -2.60 -24.18
N LYS A 80 -7.08 -3.59 -23.41
CA LYS A 80 -7.75 -3.35 -22.13
C LYS A 80 -6.77 -2.76 -21.13
N LYS A 81 -7.28 -1.88 -20.26
CA LYS A 81 -6.51 -1.34 -19.13
C LYS A 81 -6.30 -2.43 -18.08
N GLY A 82 -5.11 -2.48 -17.47
CA GLY A 82 -4.87 -3.28 -16.27
C GLY A 82 -5.70 -2.75 -15.11
N GLN A 83 -6.23 -3.65 -14.29
CA GLN A 83 -6.95 -3.29 -13.08
C GLN A 83 -5.99 -2.76 -12.02
N ASP A 84 -6.42 -1.78 -11.23
CA ASP A 84 -5.66 -1.30 -10.09
C ASP A 84 -5.63 -2.37 -9.00
N LEU A 85 -4.46 -2.54 -8.38
CA LEU A 85 -4.28 -3.45 -7.25
C LEU A 85 -4.41 -2.65 -5.96
N ILE A 86 -5.49 -2.92 -5.22
CA ILE A 86 -5.74 -2.31 -3.92
C ILE A 86 -5.06 -3.16 -2.85
N ILE A 87 -4.20 -2.52 -2.04
CA ILE A 87 -3.53 -3.11 -0.90
C ILE A 87 -4.11 -2.46 0.35
N ARG A 88 -4.78 -3.27 1.18
CA ARG A 88 -5.37 -2.80 2.43
C ARG A 88 -4.32 -2.81 3.52
N VAL A 89 -4.27 -1.74 4.30
CA VAL A 89 -3.36 -1.57 5.45
C VAL A 89 -4.13 -1.06 6.66
N PRO A 90 -3.69 -1.37 7.87
CA PRO A 90 -4.28 -0.79 9.07
C PRO A 90 -4.25 0.73 9.03
N ARG A 91 -5.27 1.39 9.62
CA ARG A 91 -5.27 2.85 9.80
C ARG A 91 -4.04 3.28 10.62
N GLY A 92 -3.44 4.44 10.25
CA GLY A 92 -2.22 4.95 10.88
C GLY A 92 -0.93 4.29 10.40
N THR A 93 -1.00 3.51 9.31
CA THR A 93 0.19 3.00 8.64
C THR A 93 0.90 4.11 7.86
N VAL A 94 2.18 4.33 8.14
CA VAL A 94 3.05 5.21 7.38
C VAL A 94 3.76 4.43 6.30
N ILE A 95 3.69 4.93 5.09
CA ILE A 95 4.36 4.37 3.91
C ILE A 95 5.61 5.20 3.65
N ARG A 96 6.77 4.55 3.68
CA ARG A 96 8.07 5.19 3.49
C ARG A 96 8.84 4.50 2.37
N GLU A 97 9.50 5.27 1.52
CA GLU A 97 10.44 4.71 0.54
C GLU A 97 11.72 4.25 1.25
N VAL A 98 12.16 3.02 0.98
CA VAL A 98 13.33 2.42 1.65
C VAL A 98 14.63 3.12 1.26
N THR A 99 14.77 3.54 -0.01
CA THR A 99 16.01 4.10 -0.54
C THR A 99 16.27 5.51 -0.04
N SER A 100 15.26 6.39 -0.08
CA SER A 100 15.40 7.80 0.32
C SER A 100 15.02 8.06 1.79
N GLY A 101 14.29 7.12 2.41
CA GLY A 101 13.70 7.31 3.74
C GLY A 101 12.54 8.30 3.76
N THR A 102 12.09 8.79 2.60
CA THR A 102 11.03 9.79 2.50
C THR A 102 9.66 9.18 2.80
N ILE A 103 8.84 9.89 3.59
CA ILE A 103 7.45 9.52 3.81
C ILE A 103 6.66 9.80 2.52
N MET A 104 6.08 8.76 1.94
CA MET A 104 5.23 8.85 0.76
C MET A 104 3.78 9.17 1.12
N ALA A 105 3.27 8.56 2.20
CA ALA A 105 1.92 8.79 2.70
C ALA A 105 1.78 8.38 4.17
N ASP A 106 0.77 8.96 4.84
CA ASP A 106 0.28 8.56 6.16
C ASP A 106 -1.20 8.16 5.99
N MET A 107 -1.50 6.88 6.25
CA MET A 107 -2.84 6.30 6.06
C MET A 107 -3.72 6.55 7.29
N SER A 108 -3.76 7.77 7.79
CA SER A 108 -4.62 8.19 8.90
C SER A 108 -6.07 8.45 8.47
N THR A 109 -6.31 8.69 7.17
CA THR A 109 -7.62 8.94 6.57
C THR A 109 -8.04 7.79 5.65
N ASP A 110 -9.34 7.76 5.28
CA ASP A 110 -9.89 6.77 4.34
C ASP A 110 -9.53 7.04 2.87
N GLU A 111 -8.84 8.14 2.59
CA GLU A 111 -8.48 8.49 1.22
C GLU A 111 -7.47 7.48 0.64
N PRO A 112 -7.78 6.88 -0.53
CA PRO A 112 -6.87 5.94 -1.16
C PRO A 112 -5.64 6.66 -1.70
N PHE A 113 -4.46 6.10 -1.44
CA PHE A 113 -3.17 6.64 -1.89
C PHE A 113 -2.60 5.81 -3.05
N ILE A 114 -2.29 6.46 -4.17
CA ILE A 114 -1.64 5.83 -5.33
C ILE A 114 -0.13 5.85 -5.10
N ALA A 115 0.44 4.71 -4.66
CA ALA A 115 1.87 4.58 -4.36
C ALA A 115 2.73 4.34 -5.61
N ALA A 116 2.19 3.65 -6.63
CA ALA A 116 2.89 3.44 -7.89
C ALA A 116 1.92 3.55 -9.07
N LYS A 117 2.28 4.34 -10.06
CA LYS A 117 1.46 4.59 -11.25
C LYS A 117 1.75 3.58 -12.34
N GLY A 118 0.68 3.03 -12.93
CA GLY A 118 0.76 2.16 -14.09
C GLY A 118 1.31 2.87 -15.33
N GLY A 119 2.09 2.16 -16.12
CA GLY A 119 2.67 2.64 -17.35
C GLY A 119 1.61 3.03 -18.39
N LYS A 120 1.86 4.08 -19.14
CA LYS A 120 0.98 4.49 -20.24
C LYS A 120 1.07 3.48 -21.38
N GLY A 121 -0.07 3.17 -22.01
CA GLY A 121 -0.11 2.37 -23.22
C GLY A 121 0.59 3.05 -24.41
N GLY A 122 1.19 2.27 -25.27
CA GLY A 122 1.84 2.73 -26.49
C GLY A 122 0.82 3.05 -27.58
N TRP A 123 1.11 4.00 -28.43
CA TRP A 123 0.25 4.36 -29.57
C TRP A 123 0.41 3.38 -30.72
N GLY A 124 -0.72 2.99 -31.33
CA GLY A 124 -0.75 2.21 -32.55
C GLY A 124 -0.25 3.00 -33.77
N ASN A 125 0.04 2.27 -34.85
CA ASN A 125 0.56 2.89 -36.06
C ASN A 125 -0.41 3.89 -36.71
N SER A 126 -1.70 3.81 -36.42
CA SER A 126 -2.72 4.75 -36.91
C SER A 126 -2.45 6.19 -36.50
N HIS A 127 -1.85 6.43 -35.33
CA HIS A 127 -1.48 7.76 -34.84
C HIS A 127 -0.31 8.42 -35.59
N PHE A 128 0.49 7.62 -36.30
CA PHE A 128 1.69 8.10 -36.98
C PHE A 128 1.50 8.30 -38.47
N ALA A 129 0.25 8.18 -38.95
CA ALA A 129 -0.10 8.47 -40.32
C ALA A 129 -0.09 9.98 -40.56
N THR A 130 0.64 10.39 -41.60
CA THR A 130 0.71 11.78 -42.07
C THR A 130 0.51 11.80 -43.60
N SER A 131 0.27 12.96 -44.18
CA SER A 131 0.14 13.12 -45.66
C SER A 131 1.35 12.56 -46.42
N THR A 132 2.55 12.69 -45.85
CA THR A 132 3.79 12.20 -46.42
C THR A 132 4.11 10.76 -46.05
N ARG A 133 3.64 10.26 -44.92
CA ARG A 133 3.82 8.90 -44.43
C ARG A 133 2.45 8.23 -44.20
N GLN A 134 1.85 7.74 -45.25
CA GLN A 134 0.51 7.14 -45.21
C GLN A 134 0.48 5.72 -44.61
N THR A 135 1.60 4.99 -44.62
CA THR A 135 1.69 3.59 -44.15
C THR A 135 2.83 3.40 -43.14
N PRO A 136 2.73 4.00 -41.90
CA PRO A 136 3.76 3.81 -40.90
C PRO A 136 3.82 2.36 -40.44
N ARG A 137 5.02 1.76 -40.49
CA ARG A 137 5.28 0.36 -40.07
C ARG A 137 5.88 0.27 -38.67
N PHE A 138 5.58 1.24 -37.81
CA PHE A 138 6.02 1.26 -36.42
C PHE A 138 4.88 1.70 -35.52
N ALA A 139 4.94 1.30 -34.26
CA ALA A 139 4.07 1.71 -33.17
C ALA A 139 4.93 2.06 -31.96
N LYS A 140 4.37 2.73 -30.98
CA LYS A 140 5.06 3.06 -29.74
C LYS A 140 4.89 1.91 -28.74
N SER A 141 5.97 1.49 -28.08
CA SER A 141 5.90 0.56 -26.96
C SER A 141 5.21 1.20 -25.76
N GLY A 142 4.56 0.39 -24.95
CA GLY A 142 4.04 0.81 -23.66
C GLY A 142 5.17 1.26 -22.72
N ALA A 143 4.86 2.22 -21.86
CA ALA A 143 5.79 2.66 -20.83
C ALA A 143 5.85 1.63 -19.68
N PRO A 144 7.00 1.46 -19.01
CA PRO A 144 7.07 0.68 -17.79
C PRO A 144 6.22 1.33 -16.69
N GLY A 145 5.65 0.50 -15.80
CA GLY A 145 5.05 0.97 -14.56
C GLY A 145 6.12 1.31 -13.52
N GLU A 146 5.75 2.15 -12.56
CA GLU A 146 6.62 2.50 -11.44
C GLU A 146 6.85 1.30 -10.53
N GLU A 147 8.05 1.22 -9.95
CA GLU A 147 8.45 0.17 -9.02
C GLU A 147 9.19 0.79 -7.83
N TRP A 148 8.80 0.39 -6.62
CA TRP A 148 9.35 0.92 -5.37
C TRP A 148 9.57 -0.18 -4.34
N ASP A 149 10.64 -0.07 -3.56
CA ASP A 149 10.83 -0.77 -2.31
C ASP A 149 10.37 0.13 -1.18
N ILE A 150 9.33 -0.27 -0.45
CA ILE A 150 8.72 0.52 0.60
C ILE A 150 8.74 -0.19 1.95
N SER A 151 8.81 0.59 3.00
CA SER A 151 8.59 0.18 4.39
C SER A 151 7.22 0.66 4.82
N LEU A 152 6.44 -0.25 5.35
CA LEU A 152 5.18 0.03 6.04
C LEU A 152 5.49 0.06 7.54
N GLU A 153 5.12 1.14 8.22
CA GLU A 153 5.34 1.34 9.64
C GLU A 153 4.01 1.68 10.30
N LEU A 154 3.54 0.85 11.22
CA LEU A 154 2.29 1.10 11.93
C LEU A 154 2.56 2.00 13.14
N LYS A 155 1.98 3.21 13.13
CA LYS A 155 2.14 4.20 14.21
C LYS A 155 1.15 4.05 15.36
N LEU A 156 0.09 3.26 15.18
CA LEU A 156 -0.87 3.00 16.24
C LEU A 156 -0.22 2.12 17.29
N ILE A 157 -0.15 2.64 18.55
CA ILE A 157 0.44 1.90 19.65
C ILE A 157 -0.55 0.85 20.15
N ALA A 158 -1.80 1.25 20.41
CA ALA A 158 -2.86 0.37 20.87
C ALA A 158 -4.24 1.04 20.76
N ASP A 159 -5.28 0.21 20.67
CA ASP A 159 -6.68 0.65 20.70
C ASP A 159 -7.16 0.83 22.16
N VAL A 160 -6.56 0.07 23.08
CA VAL A 160 -6.90 0.08 24.52
C VAL A 160 -5.64 0.14 25.37
N GLY A 161 -5.55 1.12 26.27
CA GLY A 161 -4.46 1.27 27.24
C GLY A 161 -4.86 0.77 28.63
N LEU A 162 -4.01 -0.06 29.26
CA LEU A 162 -4.15 -0.45 30.67
C LEU A 162 -3.42 0.55 31.55
N ILE A 163 -4.16 1.22 32.42
CA ILE A 163 -3.66 2.22 33.37
C ILE A 163 -3.96 1.72 34.79
N GLY A 164 -3.03 1.87 35.71
CA GLY A 164 -3.22 1.50 37.11
C GLY A 164 -1.92 1.43 37.89
N PHE A 165 -2.02 1.30 39.21
CA PHE A 165 -0.86 1.23 40.11
C PHE A 165 0.09 0.07 39.76
N PRO A 166 1.38 0.16 40.13
CA PRO A 166 2.30 -0.97 40.00
C PRO A 166 1.76 -2.22 40.72
N ASN A 167 2.06 -3.38 40.17
CA ASN A 167 1.74 -4.71 40.75
C ASN A 167 0.25 -5.01 40.98
N VAL A 168 -0.69 -4.27 40.37
CA VAL A 168 -2.14 -4.58 40.42
C VAL A 168 -2.57 -5.66 39.41
N GLY A 169 -1.66 -6.24 38.65
CA GLY A 169 -1.97 -7.34 37.75
C GLY A 169 -2.25 -6.93 36.29
N LYS A 170 -1.93 -5.70 35.85
CA LYS A 170 -2.13 -5.25 34.46
C LYS A 170 -1.46 -6.19 33.43
N SER A 171 -0.19 -6.46 33.60
CA SER A 171 0.58 -7.33 32.69
C SER A 171 0.09 -8.79 32.77
N SER A 172 -0.41 -9.25 33.94
CA SER A 172 -1.05 -10.57 34.08
C SER A 172 -2.36 -10.61 33.31
N LEU A 173 -3.18 -9.57 33.39
CA LEU A 173 -4.41 -9.47 32.59
C LEU A 173 -4.09 -9.51 31.10
N LEU A 174 -3.12 -8.69 30.63
CA LEU A 174 -2.70 -8.68 29.25
C LEU A 174 -2.23 -10.05 28.76
N SER A 175 -1.49 -10.79 29.58
CA SER A 175 -0.98 -12.13 29.24
C SER A 175 -2.08 -13.19 29.14
N VAL A 176 -3.21 -13.01 29.84
CA VAL A 176 -4.36 -13.95 29.81
C VAL A 176 -5.27 -13.67 28.62
N VAL A 177 -5.53 -12.39 28.29
CA VAL A 177 -6.47 -12.02 27.21
C VAL A 177 -5.82 -11.98 25.82
N SER A 178 -4.49 -11.92 25.76
CA SER A 178 -3.75 -11.89 24.48
C SER A 178 -3.51 -13.32 23.97
N GLU A 179 -3.83 -13.58 22.71
CA GLU A 179 -3.57 -14.88 22.04
C GLU A 179 -2.09 -15.20 21.84
N ALA A 180 -1.25 -14.18 21.76
CA ALA A 180 0.20 -14.33 21.63
C ALA A 180 0.90 -13.80 22.87
N LYS A 181 2.12 -14.30 23.15
CA LYS A 181 2.94 -13.73 24.21
C LYS A 181 3.07 -12.22 23.97
N PRO A 182 2.78 -11.38 24.98
CA PRO A 182 2.92 -9.94 24.87
C PRO A 182 4.31 -9.55 24.36
N ILE A 183 4.37 -8.58 23.45
CA ILE A 183 5.61 -8.13 22.81
C ILE A 183 5.99 -6.79 23.40
N ILE A 184 7.25 -6.64 23.74
CA ILE A 184 7.84 -5.37 24.14
C ILE A 184 8.05 -4.56 22.84
N GLY A 185 7.34 -3.44 22.69
CA GLY A 185 7.46 -2.56 21.53
C GLY A 185 8.54 -1.51 21.76
N ASP A 186 9.64 -1.56 20.99
CA ASP A 186 10.65 -0.50 20.97
C ASP A 186 10.24 0.56 19.94
N TYR A 187 9.47 1.55 20.39
CA TYR A 187 9.01 2.65 19.54
C TYR A 187 9.90 3.87 19.75
N HIS A 188 10.61 4.29 18.70
CA HIS A 188 11.51 5.45 18.74
C HIS A 188 10.87 6.78 19.14
N PHE A 189 9.54 6.83 19.24
CA PHE A 189 8.78 8.01 19.64
C PHE A 189 8.19 7.92 21.05
N THR A 190 8.41 6.82 21.78
CA THR A 190 7.95 6.66 23.16
C THR A 190 9.13 6.62 24.12
N THR A 191 9.05 7.43 25.21
CA THR A 191 10.04 7.40 26.30
C THR A 191 9.87 6.17 27.20
N ILE A 192 8.69 5.53 27.13
CA ILE A 192 8.33 4.36 27.94
C ILE A 192 7.98 3.22 26.97
N ILE A 193 8.57 2.06 27.18
CA ILE A 193 8.40 0.88 26.35
C ILE A 193 7.10 0.17 26.76
N PRO A 194 6.02 0.23 25.97
CA PRO A 194 4.77 -0.46 26.27
C PRO A 194 4.88 -1.96 25.99
N VAL A 195 4.15 -2.74 26.74
CA VAL A 195 3.94 -4.16 26.46
C VAL A 195 2.62 -4.32 25.71
N LEU A 196 2.66 -4.86 24.50
CA LEU A 196 1.50 -4.98 23.63
C LEU A 196 0.98 -6.41 23.56
N GLY A 197 -0.34 -6.56 23.51
CA GLY A 197 -1.01 -7.82 23.25
C GLY A 197 -2.15 -7.66 22.26
N VAL A 198 -2.31 -8.61 21.34
CA VAL A 198 -3.46 -8.66 20.43
C VAL A 198 -4.56 -9.49 21.06
N VAL A 199 -5.74 -8.90 21.19
CA VAL A 199 -6.93 -9.55 21.71
C VAL A 199 -7.89 -9.81 20.56
N THR A 200 -8.25 -11.09 20.35
CA THR A 200 -9.17 -11.50 19.29
C THR A 200 -10.57 -11.65 19.87
N MET A 201 -11.56 -10.99 19.27
CA MET A 201 -12.96 -11.05 19.67
C MET A 201 -13.82 -11.97 18.79
N GLY A 202 -13.22 -12.53 17.72
CA GLY A 202 -13.90 -13.39 16.75
C GLY A 202 -13.09 -13.57 15.48
N PRO A 203 -13.62 -14.26 14.46
CA PRO A 203 -12.85 -14.66 13.27
C PRO A 203 -12.22 -13.50 12.47
N GLU A 204 -12.78 -12.29 12.57
CA GLU A 204 -12.36 -11.12 11.79
C GLU A 204 -12.18 -9.85 12.63
N GLN A 205 -12.27 -9.93 13.96
CA GLN A 205 -12.16 -8.78 14.85
C GLN A 205 -11.07 -8.97 15.88
N SER A 206 -10.06 -8.11 15.84
CA SER A 206 -9.00 -8.04 16.83
C SER A 206 -8.68 -6.59 17.16
N PHE A 207 -8.24 -6.34 18.38
CA PHE A 207 -7.73 -5.05 18.81
C PHE A 207 -6.41 -5.20 19.56
N VAL A 208 -5.63 -4.14 19.61
CA VAL A 208 -4.35 -4.11 20.31
C VAL A 208 -4.55 -3.49 21.69
N MET A 209 -4.13 -4.21 22.71
CA MET A 209 -4.12 -3.73 24.10
C MET A 209 -2.67 -3.46 24.53
N ALA A 210 -2.42 -2.32 25.16
CA ALA A 210 -1.12 -1.93 25.70
C ALA A 210 -1.13 -1.87 27.20
N ASP A 211 -0.14 -2.47 27.85
CA ASP A 211 0.22 -2.17 29.23
C ASP A 211 1.27 -1.06 29.22
N ILE A 212 0.92 0.08 29.81
CA ILE A 212 1.75 1.27 29.83
C ILE A 212 2.30 1.44 31.24
N PRO A 213 3.54 0.95 31.52
CA PRO A 213 4.13 1.10 32.84
C PRO A 213 4.46 2.57 33.14
N GLY A 214 4.31 2.98 34.40
CA GLY A 214 4.78 4.29 34.87
C GLY A 214 3.87 5.49 34.64
N LEU A 215 2.65 5.31 34.11
CA LEU A 215 1.72 6.44 33.91
C LEU A 215 1.20 7.07 35.25
N ILE A 216 1.44 6.42 36.37
CA ILE A 216 1.00 6.88 37.70
C ILE A 216 2.17 7.23 38.63
N GLU A 217 3.37 6.69 38.42
CA GLU A 217 4.53 6.94 39.30
C GLU A 217 5.05 8.40 39.28
N GLY A 218 4.73 9.22 38.24
CA GLY A 218 5.14 10.60 38.16
C GLY A 218 4.01 11.62 38.32
N ALA A 219 2.76 11.19 38.35
CA ALA A 219 1.62 12.10 38.46
C ALA A 219 1.46 12.69 39.87
N ALA A 220 1.97 12.02 40.90
CA ALA A 220 1.98 12.53 42.28
C ALA A 220 3.04 13.61 42.55
N ASP A 221 4.12 13.63 41.75
CA ASP A 221 5.26 14.54 41.95
C ASP A 221 5.27 15.74 40.99
N GLY A 222 4.19 15.97 40.23
CA GLY A 222 4.03 17.15 39.36
C GLY A 222 4.98 17.21 38.17
N VAL A 223 5.70 16.13 37.85
CA VAL A 223 6.58 16.05 36.68
C VAL A 223 5.77 15.54 35.49
N GLY A 224 5.40 16.47 34.63
CA GLY A 224 4.50 16.42 33.48
C GLY A 224 4.61 15.33 32.42
N LEU A 225 4.94 14.09 32.74
CA LEU A 225 4.96 12.94 31.79
C LEU A 225 3.56 12.52 31.31
N GLY A 226 2.50 12.77 32.11
CA GLY A 226 1.13 12.44 31.72
C GLY A 226 0.59 13.26 30.54
N HIS A 227 0.94 14.52 30.42
CA HIS A 227 0.45 15.40 29.36
C HIS A 227 1.13 15.20 28.01
N GLU A 228 2.41 14.83 27.97
CA GLU A 228 3.10 14.55 26.72
C GLU A 228 2.69 13.20 26.13
N PHE A 229 2.44 12.22 26.98
CA PHE A 229 1.96 10.92 26.55
C PHE A 229 0.51 10.97 26.04
N LEU A 230 -0.38 11.72 26.70
CA LEU A 230 -1.78 11.89 26.23
C LEU A 230 -1.86 12.55 24.84
N LYS A 231 -0.94 13.44 24.50
CA LYS A 231 -0.84 14.01 23.14
C LYS A 231 -0.50 12.98 22.06
N HIS A 232 0.07 11.84 22.43
CA HIS A 232 0.38 10.75 21.50
C HIS A 232 -0.75 9.71 21.40
N ILE A 233 -1.71 9.72 22.36
CA ILE A 233 -2.91 8.86 22.32
C ILE A 233 -4.06 9.54 21.56
N GLU A 234 -4.07 10.86 21.44
CA GLU A 234 -5.10 11.64 20.72
C GLU A 234 -5.01 11.57 19.19
N ARG A 235 -4.26 10.61 18.64
CA ARG A 235 -4.18 10.43 17.17
C ARG A 235 -4.86 9.16 16.72
#